data_f58dd05aa9dcb096654d06a785635bb6
#
_entry.id   f58dd05aa9dcb096654d06a785635bb6
#
_cell.length_a   1.000
_cell.length_b   1.000
_cell.length_c   1.000
_cell.angle_alpha   90.00
_cell.angle_beta   90.00
_cell.angle_gamma   90.00
#
_symmetry.space_group_name_H-M   'P 1'
#
loop_
_entity.id
_entity.type
_entity.pdbx_description
1 polymer ?
#
loop_
_entity_poly.entity_id
_entity_poly.type
_entity_poly.pdbx_seq_one_letter_code
_entity_poly.pdbx_strand_id
1 'polypeptide(L)'
;MTTATDFAKQLRRFLSEYLSHERNVSPNTLSAYRDAFVQYIAYMHTKKGVAVEKLFLKHLTRQNVIGYLNWILDERNCSPATRNYRLAAIHAFVSFLQYNIIEQSEEWQKILSIKAMRTEKKALNYLSQDSIRLLLHQPDVTIWQGRRHLAMLSLMYDTGARVQEIADLTVTASASIVSLTR
;
A
#
# COMPACT_ATOMS: atom_id res chain seq x y z
N MET A 1 17.41 24.18 17.46
CA MET A 1 17.02 22.84 16.99
C MET A 1 15.63 22.57 17.49
N THR A 2 14.65 22.50 16.59
CA THR A 2 13.25 22.18 16.96
C THR A 2 13.19 20.70 17.38
N THR A 3 12.83 20.44 18.64
CA THR A 3 12.63 19.05 19.12
C THR A 3 11.47 18.41 18.37
N ALA A 4 11.70 17.23 17.80
CA ALA A 4 10.65 16.48 17.10
C ALA A 4 9.47 16.22 18.03
N THR A 5 8.24 16.39 17.51
CA THR A 5 7.00 16.15 18.27
C THR A 5 6.86 14.66 18.66
N ASP A 6 6.02 14.37 19.64
CA ASP A 6 5.70 13.00 20.04
C ASP A 6 5.11 12.18 18.88
N PHE A 7 4.22 12.79 18.07
CA PHE A 7 3.71 12.17 16.85
C PHE A 7 4.84 11.79 15.88
N ALA A 8 5.76 12.71 15.59
CA ALA A 8 6.86 12.45 14.67
C ALA A 8 7.80 11.34 15.18
N LYS A 9 8.10 11.35 16.50
CA LYS A 9 8.92 10.31 17.14
C LYS A 9 8.28 8.92 17.04
N GLN A 10 6.99 8.82 17.38
CA GLN A 10 6.28 7.55 17.35
C GLN A 10 6.04 7.06 15.90
N LEU A 11 5.73 7.95 14.97
CA LEU A 11 5.58 7.58 13.56
C LEU A 11 6.89 7.06 12.96
N ARG A 12 8.02 7.71 13.28
CA ARG A 12 9.33 7.22 12.86
C ARG A 12 9.59 5.82 13.42
N ARG A 13 9.38 5.62 14.72
CA ARG A 13 9.57 4.31 15.37
C ARG A 13 8.69 3.23 14.76
N PHE A 14 7.42 3.57 14.50
CA PHE A 14 6.48 2.68 13.83
C PHE A 14 6.96 2.24 12.45
N LEU A 15 7.37 3.20 11.59
CA LEU A 15 7.77 2.90 10.22
C LEU A 15 9.14 2.22 10.13
N SER A 16 10.14 2.68 10.91
CA SER A 16 11.53 2.21 10.76
C SER A 16 11.87 1.00 11.64
N GLU A 17 11.22 0.84 12.80
CA GLU A 17 11.53 -0.23 13.74
C GLU A 17 10.44 -1.30 13.71
N TYR A 18 9.20 -0.94 14.08
CA TYR A 18 8.11 -1.90 14.21
C TYR A 18 7.75 -2.57 12.90
N LEU A 19 7.45 -1.81 11.85
CA LEU A 19 7.05 -2.39 10.56
C LEU A 19 8.20 -3.11 9.86
N SER A 20 9.39 -2.52 9.87
CA SER A 20 10.53 -3.05 9.12
C SER A 20 11.18 -4.24 9.80
N HIS A 21 11.41 -4.17 11.13
CA HIS A 21 12.18 -5.18 11.86
C HIS A 21 11.29 -6.19 12.60
N GLU A 22 10.28 -5.72 13.35
CA GLU A 22 9.43 -6.63 14.13
C GLU A 22 8.38 -7.34 13.29
N ARG A 23 7.74 -6.62 12.33
CA ARG A 23 6.68 -7.16 11.48
C ARG A 23 7.18 -7.66 10.13
N ASN A 24 8.41 -7.34 9.75
CA ASN A 24 9.04 -7.71 8.47
C ASN A 24 8.09 -7.54 7.26
N VAL A 25 7.41 -6.39 7.22
CA VAL A 25 6.47 -6.10 6.12
C VAL A 25 7.21 -5.83 4.82
N SER A 26 6.59 -6.12 3.69
CA SER A 26 7.19 -5.87 2.37
C SER A 26 7.48 -4.36 2.16
N PRO A 27 8.51 -4.01 1.36
CA PRO A 27 8.80 -2.61 1.00
C PRO A 27 7.59 -1.87 0.42
N ASN A 28 6.76 -2.56 -0.35
CA ASN A 28 5.54 -1.99 -0.92
C ASN A 28 4.50 -1.64 0.17
N THR A 29 4.35 -2.49 1.19
CA THR A 29 3.48 -2.22 2.34
C THR A 29 3.99 -1.02 3.13
N LEU A 30 5.30 -0.97 3.38
CA LEU A 30 5.93 0.16 4.08
C LEU A 30 5.71 1.47 3.33
N SER A 31 5.92 1.47 2.01
CA SER A 31 5.65 2.64 1.15
C SER A 31 4.18 3.07 1.21
N ALA A 32 3.24 2.12 1.10
CA ALA A 32 1.81 2.42 1.18
C ALA A 32 1.40 3.03 2.54
N TYR A 33 1.99 2.57 3.64
CA TYR A 33 1.75 3.13 4.97
C TYR A 33 2.35 4.52 5.11
N ARG A 34 3.60 4.71 4.64
CA ARG A 34 4.23 6.03 4.59
C ARG A 34 3.36 7.04 3.84
N ASP A 35 2.86 6.67 2.67
CA ASP A 35 1.98 7.54 1.87
C ASP A 35 0.68 7.91 2.60
N ALA A 36 0.12 6.99 3.38
CA ALA A 36 -1.06 7.28 4.20
C ALA A 36 -0.78 8.41 5.20
N PHE A 37 0.37 8.37 5.87
CA PHE A 37 0.74 9.39 6.85
C PHE A 37 1.18 10.70 6.21
N VAL A 38 1.85 10.68 5.07
CA VAL A 38 2.16 11.90 4.29
C VAL A 38 0.85 12.63 3.95
N GLN A 39 -0.17 11.91 3.49
CA GLN A 39 -1.47 12.49 3.18
C GLN A 39 -2.24 12.96 4.43
N TYR A 40 -2.16 12.22 5.54
CA TYR A 40 -2.75 12.65 6.80
C TYR A 40 -2.13 13.95 7.32
N ILE A 41 -0.80 14.06 7.28
CA ILE A 41 -0.07 15.28 7.67
C ILE A 41 -0.46 16.45 6.76
N ALA A 42 -0.55 16.23 5.44
CA ALA A 42 -1.00 17.24 4.48
C ALA A 42 -2.43 17.71 4.79
N TYR A 43 -3.36 16.78 5.10
CA TYR A 43 -4.72 17.12 5.52
C TYR A 43 -4.73 17.96 6.80
N MET A 44 -3.96 17.58 7.83
CA MET A 44 -3.88 18.34 9.08
C MET A 44 -3.35 19.75 8.85
N HIS A 45 -2.39 19.91 7.96
CA HIS A 45 -1.85 21.21 7.60
C HIS A 45 -2.87 22.06 6.84
N THR A 46 -3.44 21.52 5.75
CA THR A 46 -4.28 22.29 4.81
C THR A 46 -5.70 22.54 5.33
N LYS A 47 -6.30 21.57 6.03
CA LYS A 47 -7.69 21.64 6.48
C LYS A 47 -7.86 21.98 7.96
N LYS A 48 -6.87 21.70 8.78
CA LYS A 48 -6.93 21.98 10.23
C LYS A 48 -5.98 23.09 10.66
N GLY A 49 -5.15 23.62 9.75
CA GLY A 49 -4.20 24.70 10.07
C GLY A 49 -3.10 24.28 11.05
N VAL A 50 -2.88 22.98 11.25
CA VAL A 50 -1.85 22.46 12.15
C VAL A 50 -0.53 22.39 11.40
N ALA A 51 0.43 23.24 11.77
CA ALA A 51 1.77 23.18 11.20
C ALA A 51 2.42 21.82 11.50
N VAL A 52 3.22 21.29 10.56
CA VAL A 52 3.84 19.97 10.67
C VAL A 52 4.68 19.84 11.94
N GLU A 53 5.38 20.92 12.32
CA GLU A 53 6.23 21.00 13.51
C GLU A 53 5.42 21.08 14.82
N LYS A 54 4.10 21.27 14.71
CA LYS A 54 3.16 21.35 15.86
C LYS A 54 2.16 20.20 15.82
N LEU A 55 2.36 19.18 15.00
CA LEU A 55 1.51 18.01 14.98
C LEU A 55 1.93 17.04 16.09
N PHE A 56 1.08 16.93 17.12
CA PHE A 56 1.24 16.07 18.29
C PHE A 56 0.24 14.91 18.26
N LEU A 57 0.44 13.87 19.07
CA LEU A 57 -0.48 12.73 19.19
C LEU A 57 -1.89 13.13 19.60
N LYS A 58 -2.05 14.17 20.41
CA LYS A 58 -3.36 14.73 20.77
C LYS A 58 -4.21 15.17 19.56
N HIS A 59 -3.60 15.38 18.39
CA HIS A 59 -4.32 15.72 17.16
C HIS A 59 -4.77 14.47 16.39
N LEU A 60 -4.27 13.28 16.75
CA LEU A 60 -4.73 12.01 16.20
C LEU A 60 -6.01 11.59 16.92
N THR A 61 -7.12 12.19 16.54
CA THR A 61 -8.44 11.94 17.10
C THR A 61 -9.34 11.23 16.10
N ARG A 62 -10.38 10.53 16.59
CA ARG A 62 -11.40 9.91 15.73
C ARG A 62 -12.01 10.92 14.75
N GLN A 63 -12.29 12.14 15.22
CA GLN A 63 -12.87 13.19 14.39
C GLN A 63 -11.92 13.61 13.26
N ASN A 64 -10.64 13.79 13.54
CA ASN A 64 -9.64 14.16 12.54
C ASN A 64 -9.38 13.03 11.55
N VAL A 65 -9.38 11.79 12.03
CA VAL A 65 -9.25 10.61 11.15
C VAL A 65 -10.45 10.50 10.21
N ILE A 66 -11.68 10.64 10.69
CA ILE A 66 -12.87 10.63 9.83
C ILE A 66 -12.84 11.78 8.84
N GLY A 67 -12.48 12.99 9.28
CA GLY A 67 -12.34 14.13 8.39
C GLY A 67 -11.30 13.90 7.29
N TYR A 68 -10.16 13.32 7.62
CA TYR A 68 -9.15 12.90 6.64
C TYR A 68 -9.70 11.88 5.63
N LEU A 69 -10.40 10.85 6.12
CA LEU A 69 -10.96 9.80 5.27
C LEU A 69 -12.04 10.33 4.32
N ASN A 70 -12.82 11.31 4.74
CA ASN A 70 -13.79 12.00 3.87
C ASN A 70 -13.08 12.91 2.87
N TRP A 71 -12.07 13.66 3.32
CA TRP A 71 -11.28 14.51 2.45
C TRP A 71 -10.63 13.76 1.26
N ILE A 72 -10.11 12.55 1.50
CA ILE A 72 -9.53 11.76 0.41
C ILE A 72 -10.59 11.22 -0.57
N LEU A 73 -11.82 11.00 -0.12
CA LEU A 73 -12.94 10.64 -1.01
C LEU A 73 -13.41 11.84 -1.83
N ASP A 74 -13.73 12.93 -1.13
CA ASP A 74 -14.49 14.05 -1.71
C ASP A 74 -13.58 14.99 -2.53
N GLU A 75 -12.38 15.30 -2.03
CA GLU A 75 -11.49 16.27 -2.67
C GLU A 75 -10.35 15.62 -3.47
N ARG A 76 -9.91 14.41 -3.07
CA ARG A 76 -8.86 13.69 -3.79
C ARG A 76 -9.41 12.64 -4.76
N ASN A 77 -10.73 12.51 -4.86
CA ASN A 77 -11.43 11.56 -5.73
C ASN A 77 -10.90 10.11 -5.61
N CYS A 78 -10.51 9.71 -4.41
CA CYS A 78 -10.01 8.37 -4.17
C CYS A 78 -11.16 7.36 -4.06
N SER A 79 -10.91 6.11 -4.46
CA SER A 79 -11.89 5.04 -4.32
C SER A 79 -12.13 4.65 -2.85
N PRO A 80 -13.31 4.06 -2.52
CA PRO A 80 -13.56 3.48 -1.20
C PRO A 80 -12.50 2.44 -0.78
N ALA A 81 -11.94 1.69 -1.74
CA ALA A 81 -10.85 0.76 -1.49
C ALA A 81 -9.58 1.50 -1.02
N THR A 82 -9.20 2.57 -1.69
CA THR A 82 -8.07 3.42 -1.28
C THR A 82 -8.28 3.99 0.11
N ARG A 83 -9.48 4.51 0.40
CA ARG A 83 -9.84 4.99 1.75
C ARG A 83 -9.65 3.89 2.80
N ASN A 84 -10.08 2.67 2.52
CA ASN A 84 -9.93 1.55 3.45
C ASN A 84 -8.45 1.17 3.67
N TYR A 85 -7.62 1.21 2.64
CA TYR A 85 -6.17 1.03 2.80
C TYR A 85 -5.53 2.11 3.70
N ARG A 86 -5.94 3.37 3.55
CA ARG A 86 -5.47 4.46 4.42
C ARG A 86 -5.94 4.27 5.86
N LEU A 87 -7.18 3.84 6.06
CA LEU A 87 -7.70 3.50 7.40
C LEU A 87 -6.92 2.34 8.03
N ALA A 88 -6.60 1.31 7.26
CA ALA A 88 -5.81 0.17 7.76
C ALA A 88 -4.41 0.60 8.25
N ALA A 89 -3.75 1.53 7.53
CA ALA A 89 -2.48 2.09 7.98
C ALA A 89 -2.60 2.85 9.31
N ILE A 90 -3.67 3.66 9.46
CA ILE A 90 -3.95 4.38 10.71
C ILE A 90 -4.25 3.39 11.84
N HIS A 91 -5.08 2.36 11.61
CA HIS A 91 -5.37 1.35 12.61
C HIS A 91 -4.11 0.60 13.07
N ALA A 92 -3.22 0.24 12.14
CA ALA A 92 -1.95 -0.41 12.50
C ALA A 92 -1.08 0.50 13.38
N PHE A 93 -1.02 1.80 13.08
CA PHE A 93 -0.27 2.76 13.89
C PHE A 93 -0.91 2.95 15.27
N VAL A 94 -2.23 3.11 15.34
CA VAL A 94 -2.95 3.25 16.61
C VAL A 94 -2.81 2.01 17.47
N SER A 95 -2.87 0.81 16.87
CA SER A 95 -2.60 -0.44 17.59
C SER A 95 -1.18 -0.48 18.17
N PHE A 96 -0.18 -0.03 17.40
CA PHE A 96 1.19 0.12 17.91
C PHE A 96 1.27 1.12 19.07
N LEU A 97 0.56 2.25 19.00
CA LEU A 97 0.52 3.26 20.06
C LEU A 97 -0.10 2.72 21.36
N GLN A 98 -1.14 1.88 21.27
CA GLN A 98 -1.80 1.30 22.45
C GLN A 98 -0.85 0.52 23.35
N TYR A 99 0.15 -0.16 22.78
CA TYR A 99 1.16 -0.89 23.53
C TYR A 99 2.20 0.01 24.19
N ASN A 100 2.38 1.24 23.67
CA ASN A 100 3.46 2.13 24.09
C ASN A 100 2.99 3.33 24.89
N ILE A 101 1.71 3.73 24.77
CA ILE A 101 1.15 4.96 25.37
C ILE A 101 -0.26 4.69 25.88
N ILE A 102 -0.41 4.66 27.20
CA ILE A 102 -1.68 4.32 27.87
C ILE A 102 -2.59 5.54 28.03
N GLU A 103 -2.04 6.75 28.14
CA GLU A 103 -2.77 7.96 28.50
C GLU A 103 -3.90 8.34 27.55
N GLN A 104 -3.86 7.87 26.29
CA GLN A 104 -4.87 8.16 25.27
C GLN A 104 -5.65 6.91 24.81
N SER A 105 -5.67 5.86 25.64
CA SER A 105 -6.26 4.56 25.29
C SER A 105 -7.74 4.66 24.86
N GLU A 106 -8.53 5.54 25.47
CA GLU A 106 -9.93 5.76 25.07
C GLU A 106 -10.06 6.31 23.64
N GLU A 107 -9.20 7.25 23.26
CA GLU A 107 -9.23 7.83 21.91
C GLU A 107 -8.71 6.81 20.88
N TRP A 108 -7.72 6.00 21.24
CA TRP A 108 -7.25 4.88 20.39
C TRP A 108 -8.38 3.89 20.09
N GLN A 109 -9.17 3.54 21.09
CA GLN A 109 -10.33 2.66 20.92
C GLN A 109 -11.39 3.27 19.98
N LYS A 110 -11.66 4.56 20.13
CA LYS A 110 -12.60 5.30 19.26
C LYS A 110 -12.10 5.30 17.80
N ILE A 111 -10.79 5.43 17.55
CA ILE A 111 -10.24 5.36 16.20
C ILE A 111 -10.36 3.93 15.65
N LEU A 112 -10.00 2.92 16.42
CA LEU A 112 -10.07 1.52 16.00
C LEU A 112 -11.52 1.05 15.73
N SER A 113 -12.51 1.71 16.32
CA SER A 113 -13.94 1.44 16.04
C SER A 113 -14.42 1.93 14.67
N ILE A 114 -13.61 2.71 13.93
CA ILE A 114 -13.97 3.21 12.59
C ILE A 114 -14.01 2.03 11.62
N LYS A 115 -15.19 1.78 11.04
CA LYS A 115 -15.37 0.66 10.12
C LYS A 115 -14.90 0.98 8.71
N ALA A 116 -14.39 -0.03 8.03
CA ALA A 116 -14.14 0.03 6.60
C ALA A 116 -15.46 0.21 5.82
N MET A 117 -15.41 0.95 4.71
CA MET A 117 -16.55 1.08 3.81
C MET A 117 -16.71 -0.21 3.00
N ARG A 118 -17.97 -0.54 2.69
CA ARG A 118 -18.27 -1.60 1.75
C ARG A 118 -17.70 -1.23 0.37
N THR A 119 -16.95 -2.14 -0.22
CA THR A 119 -16.43 -2.00 -1.59
C THR A 119 -17.07 -3.05 -2.48
N GLU A 120 -17.45 -2.64 -3.67
CA GLU A 120 -17.90 -3.59 -4.68
C GLU A 120 -16.70 -4.39 -5.19
N LYS A 121 -16.84 -5.70 -5.20
CA LYS A 121 -15.89 -6.56 -5.91
C LYS A 121 -16.18 -6.44 -7.39
N LYS A 122 -15.32 -5.75 -8.13
CA LYS A 122 -15.40 -5.76 -9.60
C LYS A 122 -15.24 -7.20 -10.07
N ALA A 123 -16.16 -7.65 -10.93
CA ALA A 123 -15.99 -8.91 -11.62
C ALA A 123 -14.66 -8.89 -12.39
N LEU A 124 -13.89 -9.96 -12.27
CA LEU A 124 -12.67 -10.11 -13.05
C LEU A 124 -13.07 -10.36 -14.50
N ASN A 125 -12.65 -9.48 -15.39
CA ASN A 125 -12.78 -9.73 -16.83
C ASN A 125 -11.67 -10.65 -17.26
N TYR A 126 -12.02 -11.88 -17.62
CA TYR A 126 -11.08 -12.83 -18.20
C TYR A 126 -10.93 -12.58 -19.70
N LEU A 127 -9.73 -12.69 -20.19
CA LEU A 127 -9.46 -12.70 -21.63
C LEU A 127 -9.93 -14.04 -22.20
N SER A 128 -10.64 -14.01 -23.34
CA SER A 128 -10.94 -15.22 -24.10
C SER A 128 -9.65 -15.79 -24.72
N GLN A 129 -9.67 -17.06 -25.09
CA GLN A 129 -8.52 -17.68 -25.78
C GLN A 129 -8.12 -16.93 -27.04
N ASP A 130 -9.09 -16.44 -27.81
CA ASP A 130 -8.82 -15.67 -29.02
C ASP A 130 -8.18 -14.31 -28.69
N SER A 131 -8.62 -13.65 -27.62
CA SER A 131 -8.00 -12.42 -27.14
C SER A 131 -6.54 -12.65 -26.71
N ILE A 132 -6.25 -13.77 -26.05
CA ILE A 132 -4.88 -14.16 -25.67
C ILE A 132 -4.05 -14.42 -26.92
N ARG A 133 -4.56 -15.16 -27.90
CA ARG A 133 -3.86 -15.38 -29.18
C ARG A 133 -3.51 -14.06 -29.86
N LEU A 134 -4.48 -13.15 -29.97
CA LEU A 134 -4.23 -11.82 -30.54
C LEU A 134 -3.16 -11.07 -29.78
N LEU A 135 -3.18 -11.12 -28.45
CA LEU A 135 -2.16 -10.47 -27.59
C LEU A 135 -0.76 -11.04 -27.83
N LEU A 136 -0.63 -12.36 -27.96
CA LEU A 136 0.66 -13.02 -28.21
C LEU A 136 1.20 -12.75 -29.61
N HIS A 137 0.36 -12.38 -30.58
CA HIS A 137 0.79 -12.02 -31.95
C HIS A 137 1.15 -10.52 -32.11
N GLN A 138 0.95 -9.69 -31.05
CA GLN A 138 1.27 -8.25 -31.16
C GLN A 138 2.79 -7.94 -31.18
N PRO A 139 3.65 -8.64 -30.41
CA PRO A 139 5.07 -8.32 -30.41
C PRO A 139 5.73 -8.58 -31.76
N ASP A 140 6.46 -7.58 -32.28
CA ASP A 140 7.26 -7.74 -33.50
C ASP A 140 8.50 -8.64 -33.21
N VAL A 141 8.43 -9.89 -33.64
CA VAL A 141 9.49 -10.88 -33.41
C VAL A 141 10.75 -10.66 -34.27
N THR A 142 10.72 -9.73 -35.21
CA THR A 142 11.91 -9.38 -36.01
C THR A 142 12.93 -8.63 -35.20
N ILE A 143 12.51 -7.88 -34.20
CA ILE A 143 13.34 -7.11 -33.29
C ILE A 143 13.54 -7.84 -31.94
N TRP A 144 14.67 -7.60 -31.30
CA TRP A 144 15.00 -8.23 -30.02
C TRP A 144 13.97 -7.96 -28.91
N GLN A 145 13.51 -6.73 -28.79
CA GLN A 145 12.51 -6.34 -27.79
C GLN A 145 11.20 -7.11 -27.97
N GLY A 146 10.73 -7.28 -29.21
CA GLY A 146 9.52 -8.02 -29.49
C GLY A 146 9.64 -9.51 -29.13
N ARG A 147 10.77 -10.17 -29.42
CA ARG A 147 11.03 -11.55 -29.00
C ARG A 147 11.03 -11.68 -27.47
N ARG A 148 11.65 -10.71 -26.77
CA ARG A 148 11.64 -10.67 -25.30
C ARG A 148 10.22 -10.51 -24.77
N HIS A 149 9.42 -9.59 -25.31
CA HIS A 149 8.05 -9.37 -24.89
C HIS A 149 7.18 -10.61 -25.13
N LEU A 150 7.32 -11.28 -26.27
CA LEU A 150 6.60 -12.51 -26.54
C LEU A 150 6.96 -13.60 -25.53
N ALA A 151 8.24 -13.80 -25.24
CA ALA A 151 8.68 -14.78 -24.24
C ALA A 151 8.10 -14.49 -22.85
N MET A 152 8.09 -13.23 -22.42
CA MET A 152 7.51 -12.82 -21.13
C MET A 152 6.00 -13.07 -21.10
N LEU A 153 5.26 -12.68 -22.13
CA LEU A 153 3.82 -12.87 -22.22
C LEU A 153 3.45 -14.36 -22.25
N SER A 154 4.19 -15.17 -23.02
CA SER A 154 3.98 -16.63 -23.07
C SER A 154 4.23 -17.26 -21.70
N LEU A 155 5.32 -16.89 -21.03
CA LEU A 155 5.63 -17.41 -19.71
C LEU A 155 4.55 -17.02 -18.67
N MET A 156 4.05 -15.78 -18.72
CA MET A 156 2.94 -15.34 -17.85
C MET A 156 1.67 -16.15 -18.12
N TYR A 157 1.36 -16.43 -19.37
CA TYR A 157 0.18 -17.21 -19.74
C TYR A 157 0.29 -18.66 -19.27
N ASP A 158 1.42 -19.31 -19.52
CA ASP A 158 1.62 -20.73 -19.20
C ASP A 158 1.73 -21.00 -17.70
N THR A 159 2.32 -20.06 -16.93
CA THR A 159 2.59 -20.25 -15.50
C THR A 159 1.60 -19.55 -14.59
N GLY A 160 0.84 -18.56 -15.10
CA GLY A 160 0.03 -17.68 -14.28
C GLY A 160 0.84 -16.73 -13.39
N ALA A 161 2.14 -16.57 -13.64
CA ALA A 161 3.04 -15.75 -12.87
C ALA A 161 2.65 -14.25 -12.96
N ARG A 162 2.82 -13.54 -11.85
CA ARG A 162 2.59 -12.08 -11.81
C ARG A 162 3.72 -11.34 -12.53
N VAL A 163 3.42 -10.16 -13.05
CA VAL A 163 4.41 -9.30 -13.75
C VAL A 163 5.68 -9.12 -12.92
N GLN A 164 5.57 -8.92 -11.61
CA GLN A 164 6.72 -8.75 -10.73
C GLN A 164 7.55 -10.03 -10.62
N GLU A 165 6.92 -11.18 -10.54
CA GLU A 165 7.60 -12.49 -10.50
C GLU A 165 8.41 -12.74 -11.78
N ILE A 166 7.87 -12.34 -12.93
CA ILE A 166 8.59 -12.39 -14.21
C ILE A 166 9.75 -11.39 -14.25
N ALA A 167 9.55 -10.17 -13.71
CA ALA A 167 10.60 -9.15 -13.69
C ALA A 167 11.77 -9.53 -12.77
N ASP A 168 11.50 -10.27 -11.72
CA ASP A 168 12.50 -10.73 -10.73
C ASP A 168 13.20 -12.04 -11.14
N LEU A 169 12.83 -12.66 -12.29
CA LEU A 169 13.48 -13.86 -12.78
C LEU A 169 14.96 -13.62 -13.09
N THR A 170 15.81 -14.47 -12.52
CA THR A 170 17.24 -14.54 -12.84
C THR A 170 17.55 -15.80 -13.65
N VAL A 171 18.67 -15.82 -14.34
CA VAL A 171 19.11 -16.98 -15.15
C VAL A 171 19.20 -18.26 -14.29
N THR A 172 19.58 -18.14 -13.03
CA THR A 172 19.67 -19.27 -12.08
C THR A 172 18.29 -19.83 -11.73
N ALA A 173 17.26 -18.99 -11.59
CA ALA A 173 15.89 -19.42 -11.32
C ALA A 173 15.26 -20.13 -12.51
N SER A 174 15.54 -19.70 -13.76
CA SER A 174 15.05 -20.35 -14.98
C SER A 174 15.63 -21.74 -15.20
N ALA A 175 16.89 -22.00 -14.79
CA ALA A 175 17.50 -23.32 -14.89
C ALA A 175 16.82 -24.34 -13.95
N SER A 176 16.30 -23.93 -12.81
CA SER A 176 15.58 -24.81 -11.86
C SER A 176 14.20 -25.25 -12.39
N ILE A 177 13.54 -24.43 -13.20
CA ILE A 177 12.23 -24.76 -13.79
C ILE A 177 12.37 -25.85 -14.85
N VAL A 178 13.43 -25.79 -15.66
CA VAL A 178 13.70 -26.80 -16.73
C VAL A 178 14.04 -28.17 -16.14
N SER A 179 14.58 -28.26 -14.93
CA SER A 179 14.91 -29.54 -14.28
C SER A 179 13.72 -30.30 -13.70
N LEU A 180 12.55 -29.63 -13.51
CA LEU A 180 11.32 -30.21 -12.97
C LEU A 180 10.39 -30.82 -14.05
N THR A 181 10.72 -30.66 -15.34
CA THR A 181 9.91 -31.14 -16.48
C THR A 181 10.55 -32.35 -17.21
N ARG A 182 11.47 -33.09 -16.55
CA ARG A 182 11.97 -34.35 -17.01
C ARG A 182 11.52 -35.53 -16.18
#